data_0663df864f9230d532504c2091c95602
#
_entry.id   0663df864f9230d532504c2091c95602
#
_cell.length_a   1.000
_cell.length_b   1.000
_cell.length_c   1.000
_cell.angle_alpha   90.00
_cell.angle_beta   90.00
_cell.angle_gamma   90.00
#
_symmetry.space_group_name_H-M   'P 1'
#
loop_
_entity.id
_entity.type
_entity.pdbx_description
1 polymer ?
#
loop_
_entity_poly.entity_id
_entity_poly.type
_entity_poly.pdbx_seq_one_letter_code
_entity_poly.pdbx_strand_id
1 'polypeptide(L)'
;MLMRLLRMAERDGGRCAGLVLLIGAVFGVGLVRLLQEGLQLSPQQSLRVLVLAMLHLVGPLVVALIAFTRLTPLWLRRGRQGGPHGGWLTLGPAFLVGPLLLIHALMGALVGGVLASAQGGLELGLLHGVGAIVPMDLLSALLRTALYLAAAALLCFWEGQRRLPRQAGAEDLIASLIAREIALMVGLKLIWTLAVHPMTLPTLP
;
A
#
# COMPACT_ATOMS: atom_id res chain seq x y z
N MET A 1 -18.16 -9.99 16.30
CA MET A 1 -17.55 -10.18 14.97
C MET A 1 -16.51 -9.11 14.66
N LEU A 2 -16.83 -7.83 14.77
CA LEU A 2 -15.93 -6.70 14.49
C LEU A 2 -14.60 -6.76 15.26
N MET A 3 -14.63 -6.98 16.59
CA MET A 3 -13.43 -7.12 17.43
C MET A 3 -12.47 -8.23 16.96
N ARG A 4 -13.01 -9.31 16.40
CA ARG A 4 -12.19 -10.42 15.87
C ARG A 4 -11.49 -10.02 14.57
N LEU A 5 -12.18 -9.28 13.69
CA LEU A 5 -11.61 -8.75 12.46
C LEU A 5 -10.51 -7.71 12.74
N LEU A 6 -10.74 -6.81 13.70
CA LEU A 6 -9.75 -5.81 14.11
C LEU A 6 -8.48 -6.46 14.68
N ARG A 7 -8.60 -7.45 15.58
CA ARG A 7 -7.43 -8.19 16.10
C ARG A 7 -6.67 -8.94 15.01
N MET A 8 -7.38 -9.49 14.02
CA MET A 8 -6.72 -10.13 12.89
C MET A 8 -5.99 -9.11 12.01
N ALA A 9 -6.60 -7.96 11.75
CA ALA A 9 -5.98 -6.87 10.99
C ALA A 9 -4.75 -6.31 11.71
N GLU A 10 -4.82 -6.10 13.02
CA GLU A 10 -3.71 -5.66 13.85
C GLU A 10 -2.53 -6.67 13.79
N ARG A 11 -2.82 -7.96 13.93
CA ARG A 11 -1.80 -9.01 13.87
C ARG A 11 -1.16 -9.13 12.48
N ASP A 12 -1.95 -9.03 11.43
CA ASP A 12 -1.48 -9.12 10.05
C ASP A 12 -0.71 -7.85 9.67
N GLY A 13 -1.23 -6.67 10.03
CA GLY A 13 -0.59 -5.39 9.82
C GLY A 13 0.73 -5.25 10.59
N GLY A 14 0.77 -5.66 11.86
CA GLY A 14 1.97 -5.62 12.70
C GLY A 14 3.17 -6.37 12.12
N ARG A 15 2.94 -7.44 11.34
CA ARG A 15 4.01 -8.19 10.66
C ARG A 15 4.69 -7.40 9.53
N CYS A 16 3.98 -6.45 8.95
CA CYS A 16 4.44 -5.66 7.82
C CYS A 16 4.80 -4.22 8.21
N ALA A 17 4.23 -3.71 9.31
CA ALA A 17 4.31 -2.30 9.69
C ALA A 17 5.73 -1.77 9.81
N GLY A 18 6.62 -2.50 10.51
CA GLY A 18 8.01 -2.08 10.69
C GLY A 18 8.78 -1.98 9.37
N LEU A 19 8.59 -2.95 8.47
CA LEU A 19 9.23 -2.95 7.16
C LEU A 19 8.69 -1.82 6.27
N VAL A 20 7.37 -1.62 6.29
CA VAL A 20 6.71 -0.56 5.51
C VAL A 20 7.16 0.82 5.99
N LEU A 21 7.25 1.03 7.31
CA LEU A 21 7.73 2.27 7.90
C LEU A 21 9.19 2.54 7.52
N LEU A 22 10.05 1.52 7.59
CA LEU A 22 11.46 1.63 7.21
C LEU A 22 11.63 1.99 5.72
N ILE A 23 10.93 1.27 4.85
CA ILE A 23 10.99 1.55 3.40
C ILE A 23 10.44 2.95 3.11
N GLY A 24 9.35 3.35 3.78
CA GLY A 24 8.85 4.71 3.71
C GLY A 24 9.91 5.74 4.09
N ALA A 25 10.60 5.53 5.22
CA ALA A 25 11.66 6.45 5.68
C ALA A 25 12.83 6.55 4.70
N VAL A 26 13.32 5.41 4.20
CA VAL A 26 14.39 5.38 3.20
C VAL A 26 13.97 6.10 1.91
N PHE A 27 12.75 5.86 1.45
CA PHE A 27 12.20 6.54 0.29
C PHE A 27 12.06 8.05 0.52
N GLY A 28 11.60 8.47 1.70
CA GLY A 28 11.49 9.87 2.08
C GLY A 28 12.83 10.60 2.05
N VAL A 29 13.85 9.98 2.66
CA VAL A 29 15.24 10.52 2.61
C VAL A 29 15.73 10.64 1.16
N GLY A 30 15.61 9.55 0.40
CA GLY A 30 16.14 9.51 -0.97
C GLY A 30 15.44 10.50 -1.90
N LEU A 31 14.12 10.57 -1.85
CA LEU A 31 13.35 11.47 -2.72
C LEU A 31 13.60 12.93 -2.37
N VAL A 32 13.59 13.30 -1.08
CA VAL A 32 13.79 14.70 -0.66
C VAL A 32 15.20 15.17 -1.05
N ARG A 33 16.23 14.35 -0.83
CA ARG A 33 17.59 14.69 -1.30
C ARG A 33 17.66 14.86 -2.81
N LEU A 34 17.10 13.92 -3.55
CA LEU A 34 17.05 14.00 -5.01
C LEU A 34 16.38 15.29 -5.50
N LEU A 35 15.28 15.69 -4.86
CA LEU A 35 14.54 16.90 -5.24
C LEU A 35 15.31 18.18 -4.88
N GLN A 36 16.00 18.21 -3.74
CA GLN A 36 16.77 19.38 -3.30
C GLN A 36 18.09 19.51 -4.06
N GLU A 37 18.84 18.43 -4.20
CA GLU A 37 20.16 18.44 -4.84
C GLU A 37 20.06 18.43 -6.38
N GLY A 38 19.12 17.63 -6.92
CA GLY A 38 18.95 17.49 -8.37
C GLY A 38 18.11 18.58 -9.02
N LEU A 39 17.01 18.99 -8.37
CA LEU A 39 16.07 19.98 -8.93
C LEU A 39 16.09 21.32 -8.18
N GLN A 40 16.95 21.47 -7.17
CA GLN A 40 17.09 22.66 -6.33
C GLN A 40 15.75 23.19 -5.77
N LEU A 41 14.84 22.27 -5.47
CA LEU A 41 13.56 22.63 -4.88
C LEU A 41 13.72 23.04 -3.42
N SER A 42 12.87 23.98 -2.99
CA SER A 42 12.82 24.34 -1.57
C SER A 42 12.39 23.14 -0.70
N PRO A 43 12.78 23.10 0.58
CA PRO A 43 12.40 22.02 1.50
C PRO A 43 10.89 21.80 1.56
N GLN A 44 10.09 22.86 1.56
CA GLN A 44 8.63 22.78 1.59
C GLN A 44 8.05 22.17 0.31
N GLN A 45 8.59 22.56 -0.86
CA GLN A 45 8.17 21.98 -2.14
C GLN A 45 8.55 20.51 -2.24
N SER A 46 9.74 20.14 -1.77
CA SER A 46 10.21 18.75 -1.75
C SER A 46 9.32 17.86 -0.88
N LEU A 47 8.91 18.33 0.31
CA LEU A 47 7.98 17.60 1.18
C LEU A 47 6.57 17.48 0.56
N ARG A 48 6.10 18.52 -0.11
CA ARG A 48 4.81 18.47 -0.83
C ARG A 48 4.84 17.45 -1.96
N VAL A 49 5.90 17.41 -2.75
CA VAL A 49 6.09 16.41 -3.81
C VAL A 49 6.20 15.01 -3.22
N LEU A 50 6.92 14.84 -2.10
CA LEU A 50 7.01 13.58 -1.38
C LEU A 50 5.62 13.05 -0.98
N VAL A 51 4.79 13.89 -0.37
CA VAL A 51 3.42 13.52 0.04
C VAL A 51 2.59 13.08 -1.17
N LEU A 52 2.61 13.86 -2.25
CA LEU A 52 1.89 13.53 -3.47
C LEU A 52 2.38 12.22 -4.08
N ALA A 53 3.69 12.02 -4.17
CA ALA A 53 4.29 10.78 -4.68
C ALA A 53 3.88 9.56 -3.82
N MET A 54 3.89 9.72 -2.49
CA MET A 54 3.50 8.67 -1.56
C MET A 54 2.02 8.33 -1.67
N LEU A 55 1.12 9.31 -1.77
CA LEU A 55 -0.32 9.06 -1.84
C LEU A 55 -0.74 8.49 -3.20
N HIS A 56 -0.20 8.99 -4.30
CA HIS A 56 -0.71 8.64 -5.62
C HIS A 56 0.02 7.47 -6.30
N LEU A 57 1.29 7.25 -5.98
CA LEU A 57 2.10 6.28 -6.71
C LEU A 57 2.77 5.26 -5.79
N VAL A 58 3.71 5.71 -4.98
CA VAL A 58 4.67 4.83 -4.30
C VAL A 58 4.05 4.12 -3.11
N GLY A 59 3.29 4.84 -2.27
CA GLY A 59 2.71 4.29 -1.04
C GLY A 59 1.84 3.07 -1.29
N PRO A 60 0.77 3.16 -2.10
CA PRO A 60 -0.07 2.01 -2.40
C PRO A 60 0.68 0.84 -3.03
N LEU A 61 1.67 1.12 -3.89
CA LEU A 61 2.46 0.11 -4.56
C LEU A 61 3.39 -0.63 -3.59
N VAL A 62 4.14 0.11 -2.78
CA VAL A 62 5.07 -0.47 -1.78
C VAL A 62 4.30 -1.29 -0.75
N VAL A 63 3.19 -0.75 -0.25
CA VAL A 63 2.33 -1.45 0.71
C VAL A 63 1.80 -2.75 0.11
N ALA A 64 1.30 -2.71 -1.13
CA ALA A 64 0.79 -3.89 -1.80
C ALA A 64 1.88 -4.95 -1.98
N LEU A 65 3.06 -4.58 -2.47
CA LEU A 65 4.18 -5.52 -2.69
C LEU A 65 4.62 -6.20 -1.39
N ILE A 66 4.77 -5.41 -0.30
CA ILE A 66 5.16 -5.96 1.01
C ILE A 66 4.06 -6.88 1.56
N ALA A 67 2.80 -6.46 1.45
CA ALA A 67 1.68 -7.27 1.89
C ALA A 67 1.59 -8.58 1.09
N PHE A 68 1.73 -8.55 -0.22
CA PHE A 68 1.67 -9.75 -1.06
C PHE A 68 2.77 -10.74 -0.67
N THR A 69 4.01 -10.29 -0.51
CA THR A 69 5.11 -11.18 -0.13
C THR A 69 4.95 -11.79 1.26
N ARG A 70 4.36 -11.05 2.21
CA ARG A 70 4.27 -11.47 3.61
C ARG A 70 2.94 -12.15 3.96
N LEU A 71 1.84 -11.74 3.36
CA LEU A 71 0.49 -12.15 3.75
C LEU A 71 -0.14 -13.20 2.82
N THR A 72 0.30 -13.32 1.56
CA THR A 72 -0.20 -14.32 0.61
C THR A 72 -0.19 -15.75 1.17
N PRO A 73 0.90 -16.26 1.77
CA PRO A 73 0.90 -17.62 2.33
C PRO A 73 -0.10 -17.77 3.46
N LEU A 74 -0.35 -16.70 4.20
CA LEU A 74 -1.29 -16.68 5.32
C LEU A 74 -2.75 -16.65 4.84
N TRP A 75 -3.05 -15.86 3.82
CA TRP A 75 -4.36 -15.80 3.19
C TRP A 75 -4.71 -17.08 2.47
N LEU A 76 -3.75 -17.69 1.76
CA LEU A 76 -3.92 -18.99 1.12
C LEU A 76 -4.23 -20.08 2.15
N ARG A 77 -3.52 -20.10 3.29
CA ARG A 77 -3.76 -21.04 4.38
C ARG A 77 -5.16 -20.86 4.98
N ARG A 78 -5.60 -19.60 5.18
CA ARG A 78 -6.95 -19.31 5.66
C ARG A 78 -8.02 -19.77 4.65
N GLY A 79 -7.79 -19.59 3.36
CA GLY A 79 -8.66 -20.08 2.29
C GLY A 79 -8.84 -21.61 2.33
N ARG A 80 -7.76 -22.35 2.59
CA ARG A 80 -7.80 -23.82 2.71
C ARG A 80 -8.52 -24.31 3.96
N GLN A 81 -8.46 -23.57 5.07
CA GLN A 81 -9.05 -23.94 6.36
C GLN A 81 -10.45 -23.36 6.55
N GLY A 82 -10.81 -22.34 5.79
CA GLY A 82 -12.07 -21.63 5.92
C GLY A 82 -13.21 -22.38 5.24
N GLY A 83 -14.25 -22.71 6.01
CA GLY A 83 -15.56 -23.11 5.46
C GLY A 83 -16.24 -21.93 4.73
N PRO A 84 -17.55 -22.02 4.44
CA PRO A 84 -18.30 -21.00 3.68
C PRO A 84 -18.20 -19.56 4.22
N HIS A 85 -17.89 -19.40 5.50
CA HIS A 85 -17.68 -18.09 6.12
C HIS A 85 -16.20 -17.62 6.11
N GLY A 86 -15.27 -18.43 5.62
CA GLY A 86 -13.82 -18.11 5.59
C GLY A 86 -13.48 -16.91 4.72
N GLY A 87 -14.29 -16.62 3.70
CA GLY A 87 -14.12 -15.47 2.83
C GLY A 87 -14.12 -14.14 3.59
N TRP A 88 -15.11 -13.90 4.41
CA TRP A 88 -15.22 -12.67 5.20
C TRP A 88 -14.11 -12.53 6.24
N LEU A 89 -13.64 -13.66 6.81
CA LEU A 89 -12.53 -13.69 7.77
C LEU A 89 -11.16 -13.40 7.10
N THR A 90 -11.09 -13.46 5.79
CA THR A 90 -9.88 -13.13 5.03
C THR A 90 -9.97 -11.72 4.42
N LEU A 91 -11.10 -11.39 3.80
CA LEU A 91 -11.34 -10.09 3.16
C LEU A 91 -11.39 -8.93 4.14
N GLY A 92 -12.13 -9.08 5.24
CA GLY A 92 -12.30 -8.00 6.22
C GLY A 92 -10.98 -7.50 6.81
N PRO A 93 -10.12 -8.37 7.36
CA PRO A 93 -8.80 -7.97 7.81
C PRO A 93 -7.93 -7.38 6.70
N ALA A 94 -7.92 -7.96 5.50
CA ALA A 94 -7.13 -7.47 4.37
C ALA A 94 -7.52 -6.04 3.98
N PHE A 95 -8.82 -5.75 3.93
CA PHE A 95 -9.34 -4.41 3.65
C PHE A 95 -8.88 -3.37 4.68
N LEU A 96 -8.76 -3.73 5.95
CA LEU A 96 -8.32 -2.84 7.03
C LEU A 96 -6.80 -2.69 7.09
N VAL A 97 -6.05 -3.74 6.74
CA VAL A 97 -4.57 -3.75 6.76
C VAL A 97 -4.00 -2.77 5.74
N GLY A 98 -4.60 -2.64 4.56
CA GLY A 98 -4.13 -1.73 3.51
C GLY A 98 -3.99 -0.28 3.97
N PRO A 99 -5.08 0.37 4.44
CA PRO A 99 -5.02 1.72 4.99
C PRO A 99 -4.05 1.88 6.14
N LEU A 100 -4.03 0.92 7.07
CA LEU A 100 -3.10 0.94 8.21
C LEU A 100 -1.65 0.97 7.75
N LEU A 101 -1.27 0.11 6.82
CA LEU A 101 0.10 0.07 6.29
C LEU A 101 0.44 1.32 5.47
N LEU A 102 -0.52 1.89 4.72
CA LEU A 102 -0.29 3.13 3.99
C LEU A 102 0.01 4.30 4.93
N ILE A 103 -0.69 4.38 6.06
CA ILE A 103 -0.41 5.40 7.08
C ILE A 103 1.01 5.22 7.63
N HIS A 104 1.44 3.98 7.93
CA HIS A 104 2.81 3.72 8.39
C HIS A 104 3.85 4.09 7.33
N ALA A 105 3.61 3.78 6.04
CA ALA A 105 4.48 4.17 4.94
C ALA A 105 4.63 5.69 4.84
N LEU A 106 3.51 6.40 4.91
CA LEU A 106 3.46 7.86 4.84
C LEU A 106 4.18 8.50 6.04
N MET A 107 3.93 8.00 7.25
CA MET A 107 4.63 8.48 8.46
C MET A 107 6.14 8.25 8.36
N GLY A 108 6.57 7.06 7.93
CA GLY A 108 7.98 6.79 7.67
C GLY A 108 8.57 7.75 6.66
N ALA A 109 7.91 7.96 5.53
CA ALA A 109 8.36 8.86 4.47
C ALA A 109 8.45 10.32 4.94
N LEU A 110 7.48 10.80 5.70
CA LEU A 110 7.51 12.15 6.27
C LEU A 110 8.69 12.31 7.25
N VAL A 111 8.85 11.39 8.18
CA VAL A 111 9.99 11.44 9.13
C VAL A 111 11.32 11.41 8.38
N GLY A 112 11.50 10.48 7.43
CA GLY A 112 12.70 10.39 6.62
C GLY A 112 12.94 11.66 5.78
N GLY A 113 11.91 12.18 5.14
CA GLY A 113 11.97 13.40 4.33
C GLY A 113 12.34 14.64 5.15
N VAL A 114 11.75 14.80 6.34
CA VAL A 114 12.07 15.92 7.24
C VAL A 114 13.49 15.82 7.76
N LEU A 115 13.95 14.63 8.14
CA LEU A 115 15.34 14.42 8.56
C LEU A 115 16.33 14.72 7.43
N ALA A 116 15.96 14.47 6.17
CA ALA A 116 16.80 14.76 5.02
C ALA A 116 16.83 16.24 4.65
N SER A 117 15.76 16.98 4.96
CA SER A 117 15.61 18.39 4.54
C SER A 117 16.53 19.38 5.28
N ALA A 118 17.18 18.96 6.37
CA ALA A 118 18.22 19.68 7.14
C ALA A 118 17.89 21.13 7.58
N GLN A 119 16.70 21.66 7.29
CA GLN A 119 16.34 23.04 7.57
C GLN A 119 15.11 23.13 8.49
N GLY A 120 15.30 23.78 9.64
CA GLY A 120 14.22 24.08 10.59
C GLY A 120 13.76 22.84 11.34
N GLY A 121 13.68 22.87 12.64
CA GLY A 121 13.43 21.72 13.51
C GLY A 121 12.36 20.72 13.03
N LEU A 122 12.46 19.50 13.53
CA LEU A 122 11.60 18.35 13.18
C LEU A 122 10.10 18.70 13.24
N GLU A 123 9.69 19.53 14.17
CA GLU A 123 8.29 19.96 14.38
C GLU A 123 7.75 20.77 13.19
N LEU A 124 8.49 21.78 12.74
CA LEU A 124 8.08 22.63 11.62
C LEU A 124 8.02 21.83 10.31
N GLY A 125 9.00 20.95 10.09
CA GLY A 125 9.01 20.08 8.92
C GLY A 125 7.82 19.13 8.87
N LEU A 126 7.48 18.50 10.01
CA LEU A 126 6.32 17.61 10.12
C LEU A 126 5.01 18.39 9.93
N LEU A 127 4.86 19.57 10.52
CA LEU A 127 3.68 20.42 10.34
C LEU A 127 3.46 20.78 8.87
N HIS A 128 4.52 21.15 8.15
CA HIS A 128 4.44 21.45 6.72
C HIS A 128 4.10 20.20 5.89
N GLY A 129 4.70 19.04 6.22
CA GLY A 129 4.41 17.77 5.55
C GLY A 129 2.97 17.32 5.75
N VAL A 130 2.48 17.38 6.98
CA VAL A 130 1.08 17.04 7.30
C VAL A 130 0.12 18.06 6.67
N GLY A 131 0.45 19.35 6.71
CA GLY A 131 -0.35 20.40 6.05
C GLY A 131 -0.44 20.27 4.52
N ALA A 132 0.49 19.55 3.91
CA ALA A 132 0.44 19.26 2.46
C ALA A 132 -0.53 18.12 2.10
N ILE A 133 -1.05 17.38 3.08
CA ILE A 133 -1.98 16.27 2.85
C ILE A 133 -3.38 16.82 2.57
N VAL A 134 -3.84 16.63 1.34
CA VAL A 134 -5.25 16.91 1.00
C VAL A 134 -6.10 15.73 1.47
N PRO A 135 -7.16 15.95 2.28
CA PRO A 135 -7.98 14.87 2.84
C PRO A 135 -8.60 13.94 1.78
N MET A 136 -9.00 14.48 0.64
CA MET A 136 -9.58 13.69 -0.46
C MET A 136 -8.54 12.78 -1.12
N ASP A 137 -7.30 13.26 -1.28
CA ASP A 137 -6.22 12.45 -1.83
C ASP A 137 -5.84 11.32 -0.87
N LEU A 138 -5.79 11.62 0.42
CA LEU A 138 -5.57 10.62 1.46
C LEU A 138 -6.66 9.55 1.45
N LEU A 139 -7.93 9.97 1.46
CA LEU A 139 -9.07 9.05 1.43
C LEU A 139 -9.04 8.16 0.18
N SER A 140 -8.78 8.74 -0.98
CA SER A 140 -8.64 8.03 -2.26
C SER A 140 -7.50 7.01 -2.20
N ALA A 141 -6.35 7.39 -1.65
CA ALA A 141 -5.20 6.50 -1.50
C ALA A 141 -5.48 5.34 -0.52
N LEU A 142 -6.12 5.63 0.62
CA LEU A 142 -6.52 4.63 1.61
C LEU A 142 -7.51 3.62 1.00
N LEU A 143 -8.54 4.11 0.32
CA LEU A 143 -9.54 3.25 -0.33
C LEU A 143 -8.92 2.37 -1.42
N ARG A 144 -8.08 2.96 -2.27
CA ARG A 144 -7.37 2.24 -3.32
C ARG A 144 -6.47 1.13 -2.76
N THR A 145 -5.71 1.42 -1.70
CA THR A 145 -4.85 0.43 -1.06
C THR A 145 -5.66 -0.67 -0.39
N ALA A 146 -6.78 -0.32 0.25
CA ALA A 146 -7.72 -1.29 0.81
C ALA A 146 -8.27 -2.24 -0.27
N LEU A 147 -8.66 -1.71 -1.43
CA LEU A 147 -9.16 -2.50 -2.55
C LEU A 147 -8.09 -3.43 -3.13
N TYR A 148 -6.83 -2.98 -3.25
CA TYR A 148 -5.74 -3.85 -3.73
C TYR A 148 -5.54 -5.05 -2.82
N LEU A 149 -5.48 -4.84 -1.50
CA LEU A 149 -5.26 -5.92 -0.55
C LEU A 149 -6.49 -6.84 -0.44
N ALA A 150 -7.69 -6.29 -0.50
CA ALA A 150 -8.92 -7.09 -0.50
C ALA A 150 -9.03 -7.97 -1.76
N ALA A 151 -8.70 -7.43 -2.93
CA ALA A 151 -8.71 -8.18 -4.18
C ALA A 151 -7.66 -9.32 -4.18
N ALA A 152 -6.46 -9.06 -3.68
CA ALA A 152 -5.42 -10.08 -3.52
C ALA A 152 -5.84 -11.17 -2.52
N ALA A 153 -6.39 -10.77 -1.38
CA ALA A 153 -6.90 -11.72 -0.38
C ALA A 153 -8.05 -12.58 -0.93
N LEU A 154 -8.92 -12.01 -1.77
CA LEU A 154 -9.97 -12.75 -2.46
C LEU A 154 -9.40 -13.78 -3.44
N LEU A 155 -8.40 -13.39 -4.22
CA LEU A 155 -7.69 -14.29 -5.12
C LEU A 155 -7.08 -15.47 -4.35
N CYS A 156 -6.36 -15.19 -3.26
CA CYS A 156 -5.77 -16.23 -2.41
C CYS A 156 -6.81 -17.13 -1.78
N PHE A 157 -7.93 -16.55 -1.34
CA PHE A 157 -9.03 -17.32 -0.78
C PHE A 157 -9.61 -18.28 -1.83
N TRP A 158 -9.86 -17.80 -3.03
CA TRP A 158 -10.42 -18.59 -4.12
C TRP A 158 -9.49 -19.72 -4.55
N GLU A 159 -8.20 -19.41 -4.75
CA GLU A 159 -7.19 -20.43 -5.05
C GLU A 159 -6.99 -21.42 -3.89
N GLY A 160 -7.10 -20.95 -2.64
CA GLY A 160 -7.04 -21.83 -1.46
C GLY A 160 -8.19 -22.83 -1.39
N GLN A 161 -9.37 -22.49 -1.90
CA GLN A 161 -10.52 -23.40 -1.98
C GLN A 161 -10.42 -24.40 -3.13
N ARG A 162 -9.72 -24.07 -4.20
CA ARG A 162 -9.44 -25.02 -5.28
C ARG A 162 -8.56 -26.13 -4.71
N ARG A 163 -9.03 -27.36 -4.79
CA ARG A 163 -8.23 -28.54 -4.41
C ARG A 163 -7.08 -28.70 -5.41
N LEU A 164 -5.97 -27.99 -5.15
CA LEU A 164 -4.77 -28.12 -5.96
C LEU A 164 -4.19 -29.53 -5.77
N PRO A 165 -3.77 -30.20 -6.86
CA PRO A 165 -3.05 -31.46 -6.77
C PRO A 165 -1.83 -31.28 -5.87
N ARG A 166 -1.60 -32.21 -4.97
CA ARG A 166 -0.50 -32.23 -3.97
C ARG A 166 0.91 -32.15 -4.56
N GLN A 167 1.05 -32.15 -5.89
CA GLN A 167 2.32 -32.30 -6.62
C GLN A 167 2.99 -30.98 -7.02
N ALA A 168 2.30 -29.86 -7.03
CA ALA A 168 2.96 -28.57 -7.25
C ALA A 168 3.67 -28.14 -5.96
N GLY A 169 4.97 -27.84 -6.04
CA GLY A 169 5.75 -27.33 -4.91
C GLY A 169 5.06 -26.10 -4.32
N ALA A 170 4.96 -26.05 -2.99
CA ALA A 170 4.27 -24.97 -2.31
C ALA A 170 4.87 -23.58 -2.63
N GLU A 171 6.16 -23.54 -2.95
CA GLU A 171 6.91 -22.35 -3.32
C GLU A 171 6.52 -21.82 -4.70
N ASP A 172 6.41 -22.69 -5.70
CA ASP A 172 6.00 -22.31 -7.06
C ASP A 172 4.57 -21.75 -7.09
N LEU A 173 3.70 -22.33 -6.27
CA LEU A 173 2.33 -21.83 -6.14
C LEU A 173 2.31 -20.42 -5.55
N ILE A 174 3.06 -20.17 -4.48
CA ILE A 174 3.12 -18.85 -3.84
C ILE A 174 3.70 -17.82 -4.81
N ALA A 175 4.78 -18.16 -5.52
CA ALA A 175 5.38 -17.27 -6.52
C ALA A 175 4.39 -16.91 -7.63
N SER A 176 3.67 -17.90 -8.17
CA SER A 176 2.66 -17.69 -9.21
C SER A 176 1.49 -16.83 -8.72
N LEU A 177 1.08 -16.99 -7.45
CA LEU A 177 0.04 -16.18 -6.83
C LEU A 177 0.48 -14.72 -6.68
N ILE A 178 1.70 -14.48 -6.17
CA ILE A 178 2.25 -13.13 -6.05
C ILE A 178 2.30 -12.44 -7.42
N ALA A 179 2.72 -13.14 -8.46
CA ALA A 179 2.74 -12.61 -9.82
C ALA A 179 1.32 -12.20 -10.29
N ARG A 180 0.30 -13.03 -10.02
CA ARG A 180 -1.10 -12.71 -10.33
C ARG A 180 -1.65 -11.55 -9.50
N GLU A 181 -1.29 -11.44 -8.23
CA GLU A 181 -1.66 -10.33 -7.36
C GLU A 181 -1.07 -9.00 -7.88
N ILE A 182 0.18 -9.01 -8.33
CA ILE A 182 0.83 -7.85 -8.96
C ILE A 182 0.11 -7.47 -10.26
N ALA A 183 -0.18 -8.44 -11.12
CA ALA A 183 -0.92 -8.19 -12.36
C ALA A 183 -2.32 -7.60 -12.08
N LEU A 184 -3.03 -8.14 -11.10
CA LEU A 184 -4.33 -7.65 -10.66
C LEU A 184 -4.24 -6.22 -10.12
N MET A 185 -3.23 -5.91 -9.32
CA MET A 185 -2.99 -4.55 -8.81
C MET A 185 -2.74 -3.56 -9.94
N VAL A 186 -1.91 -3.92 -10.93
CA VAL A 186 -1.64 -3.08 -12.10
C VAL A 186 -2.93 -2.85 -12.88
N GLY A 187 -3.72 -3.89 -13.12
CA GLY A 187 -5.02 -3.79 -13.79
C GLY A 187 -5.98 -2.87 -13.05
N LEU A 188 -6.12 -3.03 -11.74
CA LEU A 188 -6.96 -2.16 -10.90
C LEU A 188 -6.48 -0.72 -10.91
N LYS A 189 -5.15 -0.49 -10.92
CA LYS A 189 -4.59 0.86 -11.02
C LYS A 189 -4.93 1.51 -12.35
N LEU A 190 -4.84 0.78 -13.46
CA LEU A 190 -5.22 1.27 -14.79
C LEU A 190 -6.70 1.63 -14.83
N ILE A 191 -7.58 0.74 -14.35
CA ILE A 191 -9.02 1.00 -14.29
C ILE A 191 -9.31 2.23 -13.44
N TRP A 192 -8.68 2.35 -12.26
CA TRP A 192 -8.85 3.52 -11.39
C TRP A 192 -8.42 4.81 -12.07
N THR A 193 -7.26 4.80 -12.75
CA THR A 193 -6.75 5.98 -13.46
C THR A 193 -7.71 6.40 -14.58
N LEU A 194 -8.23 5.47 -15.35
CA LEU A 194 -9.19 5.74 -16.42
C LEU A 194 -10.55 6.23 -15.89
N ALA A 195 -10.99 5.71 -14.75
CA ALA A 195 -12.28 6.08 -14.15
C ALA A 195 -12.25 7.47 -13.47
N VAL A 196 -11.12 7.81 -12.82
CA VAL A 196 -11.01 9.06 -12.05
C VAL A 196 -10.45 10.20 -12.89
N HIS A 197 -9.60 9.90 -13.88
CA HIS A 197 -9.07 10.86 -14.83
C HIS A 197 -9.50 10.46 -16.25
N PRO A 198 -10.79 10.66 -16.63
CA PRO A 198 -11.19 10.45 -18.00
C PRO A 198 -10.30 11.36 -18.87
N MET A 199 -9.68 10.77 -19.89
CA MET A 199 -8.87 11.52 -20.84
C MET A 199 -9.76 12.60 -21.46
N THR A 200 -9.63 13.82 -20.97
CA THR A 200 -10.07 14.98 -21.75
C THR A 200 -9.13 15.04 -22.94
N LEU A 201 -9.52 14.41 -24.04
CA LEU A 201 -8.86 14.68 -25.32
C LEU A 201 -8.88 16.20 -25.51
N PRO A 202 -7.70 16.85 -25.68
CA PRO A 202 -7.72 18.26 -26.04
C PRO A 202 -8.54 18.35 -27.33
N THR A 203 -9.67 19.04 -27.26
CA THR A 203 -10.40 19.46 -28.47
C THR A 203 -9.40 20.33 -29.22
N LEU A 204 -8.79 19.73 -30.25
CA LEU A 204 -7.96 20.49 -31.20
C LEU A 204 -8.82 21.62 -31.75
N PRO A 205 -8.33 22.86 -31.72
CA PRO A 205 -9.05 24.00 -32.28
C PRO A 205 -9.19 23.88 -33.79
#